data_3373590bdd2f3e8b8a618ac7eae142a6
#
_entry.id   3373590bdd2f3e8b8a618ac7eae142a6
#
_cell.length_a   1.000
_cell.length_b   1.000
_cell.length_c   1.000
_cell.angle_alpha   90.00
_cell.angle_beta   90.00
_cell.angle_gamma   90.00
#
_symmetry.space_group_name_H-M   'P 1'
#
loop_
_entity.id
_entity.type
_entity.pdbx_description
1 polymer ?
#
loop_
_entity_poly.entity_id
_entity_poly.type
_entity_poly.pdbx_seq_one_letter_code
_entity_poly.pdbx_strand_id
1 'polypeptide(L)'
;MRNIKLTIEYDGKDFNGWQKQPNKLNIQGIIEQAIKSITGEDVELNASGRTDAGVHALGQVANFKTNSQIPIEKFAIAINSRLKKSIVIKKAEEVDERFHSRLNCKRKTYRYIINNSPYGTAIYRYLETHIPQKLNVEKMKKAVKYFIGEHDFKAFKASGTSSKSSVRTIYDAKIYQNGDKIYIELTGNGFLYNMVRIIAGTLVEVGLEKIEPEKIEEIIKEGKRENAGKTLPPNGLYLVDVKYE
;
A
#
# COMPACT_ATOMS: atom_id res chain seq x y z
N MET A 1 6.05 -22.40 -20.43
CA MET A 1 6.65 -21.59 -19.33
C MET A 1 5.59 -21.42 -18.26
N ARG A 2 5.91 -21.71 -17.00
CA ARG A 2 4.97 -21.57 -15.86
C ARG A 2 4.86 -20.11 -15.45
N ASN A 3 3.68 -19.67 -15.01
CA ASN A 3 3.46 -18.34 -14.45
C ASN A 3 3.17 -18.48 -12.96
N ILE A 4 4.05 -17.97 -12.12
CA ILE A 4 3.99 -18.13 -10.66
C ILE A 4 3.54 -16.81 -10.04
N LYS A 5 2.41 -16.83 -9.34
CA LYS A 5 1.89 -15.73 -8.52
C LYS A 5 2.39 -15.88 -7.09
N LEU A 6 2.95 -14.82 -6.54
CA LEU A 6 3.40 -14.72 -5.16
C LEU A 6 2.52 -13.76 -4.37
N THR A 7 2.14 -14.15 -3.16
CA THR A 7 1.62 -13.23 -2.13
C THR A 7 2.75 -12.93 -1.15
N ILE A 8 3.02 -11.66 -0.93
CA ILE A 8 4.27 -11.19 -0.31
C ILE A 8 3.94 -10.24 0.84
N GLU A 9 4.53 -10.50 2.00
CA GLU A 9 4.53 -9.61 3.16
C GLU A 9 5.91 -8.98 3.31
N TYR A 10 5.98 -7.69 3.65
CA TYR A 10 7.26 -7.04 3.95
C TYR A 10 7.13 -5.86 4.92
N ASP A 11 8.15 -5.72 5.77
CA ASP A 11 8.46 -4.49 6.48
C ASP A 11 9.25 -3.56 5.54
N GLY A 12 8.63 -2.45 5.14
CA GLY A 12 9.18 -1.50 4.19
C GLY A 12 10.26 -0.56 4.73
N LYS A 13 10.50 -0.55 6.04
CA LYS A 13 11.32 0.44 6.77
C LYS A 13 12.68 0.71 6.12
N ASP A 14 13.40 -0.36 5.77
CA ASP A 14 14.79 -0.24 5.30
C ASP A 14 14.90 -0.24 3.76
N PHE A 15 13.76 -0.18 3.06
CA PHE A 15 13.71 -0.25 1.60
C PHE A 15 13.32 1.09 0.95
N ASN A 16 13.93 1.35 -0.20
CA ASN A 16 13.55 2.46 -1.08
C ASN A 16 12.29 2.14 -1.91
N GLY A 17 11.34 1.43 -1.29
CA GLY A 17 10.10 0.98 -1.89
C GLY A 17 10.23 -0.33 -2.67
N TRP A 18 9.18 -0.63 -3.43
CA TRP A 18 9.10 -1.86 -4.22
C TRP A 18 10.04 -1.87 -5.41
N GLN A 19 9.98 -0.82 -6.24
CA GLN A 19 10.57 -0.78 -7.59
C GLN A 19 12.08 -0.86 -7.57
N LYS A 20 12.64 -1.72 -8.42
CA LYS A 20 14.07 -1.82 -8.70
C LYS A 20 14.63 -0.48 -9.19
N GLN A 21 15.67 -0.01 -8.55
CA GLN A 21 16.41 1.22 -8.86
C GLN A 21 17.92 0.97 -8.71
N PRO A 22 18.75 1.56 -9.56
CA PRO A 22 20.21 1.46 -9.42
C PRO A 22 20.67 1.92 -8.03
N ASN A 23 21.59 1.17 -7.42
CA ASN A 23 22.26 1.50 -6.17
C ASN A 23 21.33 1.75 -4.96
N LYS A 24 20.09 1.25 -5.00
CA LYS A 24 19.14 1.35 -3.88
C LYS A 24 18.61 0.00 -3.48
N LEU A 25 18.53 -0.23 -2.17
CA LEU A 25 17.91 -1.42 -1.62
C LEU A 25 16.40 -1.37 -1.89
N ASN A 26 15.86 -2.35 -2.60
CA ASN A 26 14.46 -2.41 -3.00
C ASN A 26 13.95 -3.86 -2.94
N ILE A 27 12.64 -4.00 -2.73
CA ILE A 27 12.02 -5.30 -2.48
C ILE A 27 12.03 -6.18 -3.72
N GLN A 28 11.71 -5.63 -4.88
CA GLN A 28 11.67 -6.35 -6.17
C GLN A 28 13.01 -7.02 -6.48
N GLY A 29 14.10 -6.27 -6.45
CA GLY A 29 15.41 -6.81 -6.79
C GLY A 29 15.90 -7.89 -5.83
N ILE A 30 15.58 -7.79 -4.53
CA ILE A 30 15.93 -8.82 -3.55
C ILE A 30 15.19 -10.12 -3.84
N ILE A 31 13.88 -10.05 -4.14
CA ILE A 31 13.10 -11.25 -4.47
C ILE A 31 13.56 -11.85 -5.79
N GLU A 32 13.85 -11.04 -6.82
CA GLU A 32 14.41 -11.50 -8.10
C GLU A 32 15.74 -12.23 -7.91
N GLN A 33 16.63 -11.69 -7.06
CA GLN A 33 17.91 -12.37 -6.72
C GLN A 33 17.68 -13.68 -5.97
N ALA A 34 16.72 -13.73 -5.04
CA ALA A 34 16.37 -14.95 -4.33
C ALA A 34 15.83 -16.02 -5.30
N ILE A 35 14.97 -15.65 -6.25
CA ILE A 35 14.47 -16.57 -7.29
C ILE A 35 15.63 -17.05 -8.17
N LYS A 36 16.49 -16.15 -8.64
CA LYS A 36 17.67 -16.52 -9.43
C LYS A 36 18.57 -17.54 -8.71
N SER A 37 18.77 -17.39 -7.41
CA SER A 37 19.63 -18.28 -6.62
C SER A 37 19.09 -19.70 -6.47
N ILE A 38 17.78 -19.93 -6.65
CA ILE A 38 17.15 -21.25 -6.54
C ILE A 38 16.78 -21.87 -7.89
N THR A 39 16.60 -21.05 -8.93
CA THR A 39 16.19 -21.52 -10.27
C THR A 39 17.31 -21.43 -11.32
N GLY A 40 18.32 -20.59 -11.07
CA GLY A 40 19.32 -20.23 -12.07
C GLY A 40 18.83 -19.22 -13.13
N GLU A 41 17.57 -18.81 -13.07
CA GLU A 41 16.94 -17.96 -14.08
C GLU A 41 16.91 -16.48 -13.65
N ASP A 42 17.19 -15.58 -14.58
CA ASP A 42 16.88 -14.15 -14.43
C ASP A 42 15.39 -13.94 -14.73
N VAL A 43 14.65 -13.52 -13.73
CA VAL A 43 13.21 -13.27 -13.85
C VAL A 43 12.88 -11.80 -13.61
N GLU A 44 11.78 -11.34 -14.18
CA GLU A 44 11.20 -10.02 -13.89
C GLU A 44 9.90 -10.19 -13.12
N LEU A 45 9.81 -9.57 -11.94
CA LEU A 45 8.59 -9.55 -11.13
C LEU A 45 7.64 -8.45 -11.58
N ASN A 46 6.45 -8.84 -11.98
CA ASN A 46 5.34 -7.94 -12.27
C ASN A 46 4.47 -7.78 -11.02
N ALA A 47 4.61 -6.68 -10.30
CA ALA A 47 3.80 -6.41 -9.10
C ALA A 47 2.44 -5.83 -9.41
N SER A 48 1.46 -6.05 -8.52
CA SER A 48 0.12 -5.45 -8.62
C SER A 48 0.16 -3.91 -8.56
N GLY A 49 1.13 -3.36 -7.87
CA GLY A 49 1.39 -1.92 -7.76
C GLY A 49 2.70 -1.66 -7.02
N ARG A 50 3.20 -0.45 -7.19
CA ARG A 50 4.40 0.00 -6.48
C ARG A 50 4.00 0.50 -5.09
N THR A 51 4.85 0.28 -4.11
CA THR A 51 4.80 0.94 -2.81
C THR A 51 6.00 1.86 -2.68
N ASP A 52 5.82 2.99 -2.01
CA ASP A 52 6.86 3.99 -1.80
C ASP A 52 7.88 3.53 -0.74
N ALA A 53 8.99 4.25 -0.63
CA ALA A 53 9.98 4.02 0.42
C ALA A 53 9.34 4.07 1.81
N GLY A 54 9.64 3.08 2.65
CA GLY A 54 9.12 2.96 4.00
C GLY A 54 7.68 2.44 4.13
N VAL A 55 6.97 2.16 3.02
CA VAL A 55 5.62 1.59 3.02
C VAL A 55 5.67 0.08 3.16
N HIS A 56 4.80 -0.48 4.00
CA HIS A 56 4.70 -1.91 4.28
C HIS A 56 3.69 -2.61 3.38
N ALA A 57 3.70 -3.93 3.38
CA ALA A 57 2.62 -4.75 2.81
C ALA A 57 2.38 -6.01 3.65
N LEU A 58 1.11 -6.38 3.78
CA LEU A 58 0.66 -7.66 4.32
C LEU A 58 0.28 -8.63 3.20
N GLY A 59 -0.05 -8.12 2.01
CA GLY A 59 -0.56 -8.89 0.89
C GLY A 59 -0.22 -8.29 -0.48
N GLN A 60 1.03 -7.86 -0.71
CA GLN A 60 1.47 -7.50 -2.06
C GLN A 60 1.41 -8.73 -2.96
N VAL A 61 0.98 -8.57 -4.20
CA VAL A 61 0.96 -9.64 -5.20
C VAL A 61 1.90 -9.30 -6.35
N ALA A 62 2.73 -10.28 -6.71
CA ALA A 62 3.56 -10.20 -7.91
C ALA A 62 3.52 -11.54 -8.66
N ASN A 63 3.79 -11.54 -9.97
CA ASN A 63 3.97 -12.75 -10.74
C ASN A 63 5.23 -12.70 -11.60
N PHE A 64 5.75 -13.86 -11.94
CA PHE A 64 6.88 -14.05 -12.85
C PHE A 64 6.74 -15.33 -13.65
N LYS A 65 7.45 -15.40 -14.77
CA LYS A 65 7.52 -16.60 -15.62
C LYS A 65 8.80 -17.35 -15.36
N THR A 66 8.73 -18.71 -15.37
CA THR A 66 9.88 -19.60 -15.13
C THR A 66 9.73 -20.93 -15.84
N ASN A 67 10.84 -21.59 -16.18
CA ASN A 67 10.89 -22.98 -16.64
C ASN A 67 11.26 -23.94 -15.51
N SER A 68 11.49 -23.43 -14.30
CA SER A 68 11.88 -24.23 -13.14
C SER A 68 10.87 -25.33 -12.85
N GLN A 69 11.38 -26.52 -12.51
CA GLN A 69 10.61 -27.70 -12.14
C GLN A 69 10.36 -27.82 -10.63
N ILE A 70 10.71 -26.78 -9.86
CA ILE A 70 10.42 -26.76 -8.41
C ILE A 70 8.91 -26.95 -8.21
N PRO A 71 8.46 -27.93 -7.40
CA PRO A 71 7.05 -28.11 -7.07
C PRO A 71 6.45 -26.83 -6.46
N ILE A 72 5.21 -26.48 -6.87
CA ILE A 72 4.62 -25.19 -6.51
C ILE A 72 4.51 -25.00 -4.99
N GLU A 73 4.22 -26.05 -4.24
CA GLU A 73 4.14 -26.04 -2.78
C GLU A 73 5.50 -25.80 -2.09
N LYS A 74 6.60 -26.00 -2.79
CA LYS A 74 7.97 -25.75 -2.29
C LYS A 74 8.53 -24.39 -2.68
N PHE A 75 7.92 -23.68 -3.65
CA PHE A 75 8.43 -22.39 -4.14
C PHE A 75 8.54 -21.35 -3.02
N ALA A 76 7.49 -21.16 -2.22
CA ALA A 76 7.50 -20.18 -1.14
C ALA A 76 8.62 -20.46 -0.12
N ILE A 77 8.77 -21.72 0.29
CA ILE A 77 9.83 -22.14 1.23
C ILE A 77 11.21 -21.93 0.62
N ALA A 78 11.40 -22.33 -0.64
CA ALA A 78 12.69 -22.19 -1.33
C ALA A 78 13.09 -20.71 -1.47
N ILE A 79 12.18 -19.82 -1.87
CA ILE A 79 12.46 -18.38 -1.97
C ILE A 79 12.77 -17.81 -0.57
N ASN A 80 11.96 -18.14 0.44
CA ASN A 80 12.13 -17.65 1.81
C ASN A 80 13.47 -18.06 2.42
N SER A 81 14.03 -19.20 2.04
CA SER A 81 15.38 -19.63 2.50
C SER A 81 16.49 -18.68 2.05
N ARG A 82 16.25 -17.83 1.08
CA ARG A 82 17.20 -16.86 0.51
C ARG A 82 16.85 -15.42 0.86
N LEU A 83 15.71 -15.17 1.51
CA LEU A 83 15.25 -13.83 1.88
C LEU A 83 15.68 -13.44 3.29
N LYS A 84 15.81 -12.12 3.51
CA LYS A 84 15.88 -11.55 4.87
C LYS A 84 14.50 -11.64 5.53
N LYS A 85 14.47 -11.71 6.86
CA LYS A 85 13.22 -11.80 7.64
C LYS A 85 12.23 -10.62 7.43
N SER A 86 12.70 -9.51 6.87
CA SER A 86 11.86 -8.36 6.52
C SER A 86 11.02 -8.55 5.24
N ILE A 87 11.20 -9.64 4.51
CA ILE A 87 10.41 -10.02 3.33
C ILE A 87 10.03 -11.49 3.45
N VAL A 88 8.75 -11.81 3.33
CA VAL A 88 8.24 -13.18 3.43
C VAL A 88 7.29 -13.47 2.27
N ILE A 89 7.54 -14.53 1.55
CA ILE A 89 6.58 -15.10 0.59
C ILE A 89 5.58 -15.92 1.39
N LYS A 90 4.34 -15.45 1.48
CA LYS A 90 3.25 -16.12 2.22
C LYS A 90 2.64 -17.26 1.43
N LYS A 91 2.58 -17.11 0.10
CA LYS A 91 1.97 -18.09 -0.80
C LYS A 91 2.63 -18.01 -2.19
N ALA A 92 2.76 -19.15 -2.84
CA ALA A 92 3.08 -19.29 -4.25
C ALA A 92 2.01 -20.14 -4.93
N GLU A 93 1.51 -19.71 -6.08
CA GLU A 93 0.45 -20.37 -6.84
C GLU A 93 0.81 -20.35 -8.32
N GLU A 94 0.61 -21.46 -9.01
CA GLU A 94 0.67 -21.49 -10.46
C GLU A 94 -0.66 -20.95 -11.03
N VAL A 95 -0.57 -19.99 -11.93
CA VAL A 95 -1.72 -19.29 -12.49
C VAL A 95 -1.70 -19.36 -14.02
N ASP A 96 -2.82 -18.97 -14.65
CA ASP A 96 -2.93 -18.90 -16.11
C ASP A 96 -1.74 -18.12 -16.72
N GLU A 97 -1.27 -18.56 -17.88
CA GLU A 97 -0.12 -17.96 -18.55
C GLU A 97 -0.30 -16.48 -18.86
N ARG A 98 -1.55 -16.03 -19.08
CA ARG A 98 -1.93 -14.64 -19.38
C ARG A 98 -2.11 -13.80 -18.13
N PHE A 99 -2.11 -14.42 -16.96
CA PHE A 99 -2.27 -13.65 -15.71
C PHE A 99 -1.15 -12.63 -15.54
N HIS A 100 -1.53 -11.41 -15.22
CA HIS A 100 -0.62 -10.30 -14.93
C HIS A 100 -1.08 -9.55 -13.69
N SER A 101 -0.27 -9.58 -12.64
CA SER A 101 -0.62 -9.03 -11.31
C SER A 101 -1.12 -7.58 -11.33
N ARG A 102 -0.62 -6.74 -12.24
CA ARG A 102 -1.04 -5.36 -12.37
C ARG A 102 -2.30 -5.18 -13.23
N LEU A 103 -2.35 -5.83 -14.39
CA LEU A 103 -3.40 -5.59 -15.38
C LEU A 103 -4.72 -6.26 -15.01
N ASN A 104 -4.66 -7.43 -14.38
CA ASN A 104 -5.85 -8.15 -13.95
C ASN A 104 -6.36 -7.73 -12.56
N CYS A 105 -5.63 -6.83 -11.86
CA CYS A 105 -6.02 -6.37 -10.55
C CYS A 105 -7.33 -5.57 -10.60
N LYS A 106 -8.33 -5.99 -9.80
CA LYS A 106 -9.64 -5.34 -9.70
C LYS A 106 -9.70 -4.37 -8.52
N ARG A 107 -9.15 -4.78 -7.37
CA ARG A 107 -9.23 -3.99 -6.13
C ARG A 107 -7.93 -4.09 -5.33
N LYS A 108 -7.62 -3.02 -4.61
CA LYS A 108 -6.54 -2.96 -3.62
C LYS A 108 -7.08 -2.34 -2.35
N THR A 109 -6.68 -2.91 -1.23
CA THR A 109 -6.99 -2.35 0.09
C THR A 109 -5.72 -1.85 0.73
N TYR A 110 -5.73 -0.59 1.12
CA TYR A 110 -4.69 0.03 1.94
C TYR A 110 -5.22 0.33 3.33
N ARG A 111 -4.36 0.17 4.33
CA ARG A 111 -4.61 0.56 5.71
C ARG A 111 -3.55 1.58 6.14
N TYR A 112 -4.00 2.64 6.78
CA TYR A 112 -3.11 3.57 7.48
C TYR A 112 -3.34 3.45 8.99
N ILE A 113 -2.27 3.30 9.76
CA ILE A 113 -2.32 3.11 11.22
C ILE A 113 -1.78 4.37 11.91
N ILE A 114 -2.62 4.95 12.76
CA ILE A 114 -2.27 6.09 13.62
C ILE A 114 -2.27 5.60 15.06
N ASN A 115 -1.18 5.89 15.78
CA ASN A 115 -1.13 5.80 17.24
C ASN A 115 -1.52 7.17 17.78
N ASN A 116 -2.67 7.25 18.44
CA ASN A 116 -3.22 8.48 19.01
C ASN A 116 -3.07 8.54 20.55
N SER A 117 -2.11 7.80 21.10
CA SER A 117 -1.74 7.92 22.52
C SER A 117 -1.00 9.23 22.80
N PRO A 118 -1.04 9.75 24.03
CA PRO A 118 -0.25 10.92 24.43
C PRO A 118 1.25 10.71 24.26
N TYR A 119 1.70 9.48 24.43
CA TYR A 119 3.10 9.08 24.33
C TYR A 119 3.26 8.11 23.17
N GLY A 120 4.34 8.26 22.40
CA GLY A 120 4.67 7.33 21.32
C GLY A 120 5.04 5.94 21.82
N THR A 121 5.38 5.05 20.89
CA THR A 121 5.84 3.69 21.21
C THR A 121 7.26 3.47 20.71
N ALA A 122 8.09 2.85 21.53
CA ALA A 122 9.44 2.45 21.11
C ALA A 122 9.40 1.22 20.19
N ILE A 123 8.48 0.30 20.43
CA ILE A 123 8.38 -0.98 19.69
C ILE A 123 7.81 -0.76 18.29
N TYR A 124 6.67 -0.08 18.17
CA TYR A 124 5.94 0.08 16.91
C TYR A 124 6.25 1.39 16.17
N ARG A 125 7.27 2.17 16.58
CA ARG A 125 7.62 3.49 16.02
C ARG A 125 7.82 3.54 14.50
N TYR A 126 8.12 2.40 13.88
CA TYR A 126 8.29 2.27 12.43
C TYR A 126 7.12 1.57 11.73
N LEU A 127 6.08 1.19 12.47
CA LEU A 127 4.93 0.43 12.00
C LEU A 127 3.61 1.20 12.13
N GLU A 128 3.65 2.39 12.69
CA GLU A 128 2.50 3.28 12.88
C GLU A 128 2.96 4.74 12.94
N THR A 129 2.07 5.67 12.64
CA THR A 129 2.35 7.11 12.74
C THR A 129 1.82 7.64 14.06
N HIS A 130 2.69 8.24 14.87
CA HIS A 130 2.30 8.83 16.15
C HIS A 130 1.73 10.24 15.96
N ILE A 131 0.54 10.47 16.51
CA ILE A 131 -0.14 11.77 16.56
C ILE A 131 -0.65 11.97 18.00
N PRO A 132 0.08 12.74 18.84
CA PRO A 132 -0.26 12.87 20.26
C PRO A 132 -1.49 13.74 20.54
N GLN A 133 -1.87 14.62 19.60
CA GLN A 133 -3.05 15.46 19.76
C GLN A 133 -4.31 14.61 19.67
N LYS A 134 -5.24 14.79 20.61
CA LYS A 134 -6.52 14.06 20.61
C LYS A 134 -7.29 14.29 19.31
N LEU A 135 -7.68 13.20 18.65
CA LEU A 135 -8.44 13.24 17.41
C LEU A 135 -9.92 12.93 17.67
N ASN A 136 -10.80 13.70 17.06
CA ASN A 136 -12.22 13.41 17.02
C ASN A 136 -12.51 12.35 15.96
N VAL A 137 -12.48 11.07 16.39
CA VAL A 137 -12.64 9.91 15.50
C VAL A 137 -14.03 9.88 14.84
N GLU A 138 -15.06 10.37 15.52
CA GLU A 138 -16.42 10.39 14.95
C GLU A 138 -16.53 11.37 13.77
N LYS A 139 -15.91 12.56 13.87
CA LYS A 139 -15.79 13.46 12.72
C LYS A 139 -15.00 12.82 11.58
N MET A 140 -13.89 12.12 11.87
CA MET A 140 -13.13 11.40 10.86
C MET A 140 -13.96 10.30 10.16
N LYS A 141 -14.78 9.53 10.92
CA LYS A 141 -15.70 8.52 10.37
C LYS A 141 -16.77 9.10 9.45
N LYS A 142 -17.25 10.31 9.74
CA LYS A 142 -18.16 11.05 8.82
C LYS A 142 -17.42 11.46 7.55
N ALA A 143 -16.25 12.06 7.70
CA ALA A 143 -15.44 12.58 6.59
C ALA A 143 -14.99 11.51 5.61
N VAL A 144 -14.60 10.32 6.09
CA VAL A 144 -14.07 9.25 5.24
C VAL A 144 -15.08 8.77 4.21
N LYS A 145 -16.39 8.89 4.48
CA LYS A 145 -17.45 8.47 3.58
C LYS A 145 -17.52 9.28 2.29
N TYR A 146 -17.11 10.55 2.31
CA TYR A 146 -17.07 11.42 1.13
C TYR A 146 -16.05 10.98 0.07
N PHE A 147 -15.11 10.10 0.41
CA PHE A 147 -14.17 9.54 -0.56
C PHE A 147 -14.74 8.37 -1.36
N ILE A 148 -15.89 7.78 -0.93
CA ILE A 148 -16.50 6.64 -1.62
C ILE A 148 -17.12 7.12 -2.94
N GLY A 149 -16.90 6.34 -4.00
CA GLY A 149 -17.38 6.65 -5.34
C GLY A 149 -16.26 6.91 -6.33
N GLU A 150 -16.63 7.29 -7.53
CA GLU A 150 -15.70 7.71 -8.58
C GLU A 150 -15.51 9.23 -8.50
N HIS A 151 -14.25 9.65 -8.30
CA HIS A 151 -13.90 11.06 -8.17
C HIS A 151 -12.59 11.37 -8.90
N ASP A 152 -12.39 12.63 -9.27
CA ASP A 152 -11.07 13.15 -9.63
C ASP A 152 -10.27 13.48 -8.36
N PHE A 153 -9.35 12.60 -7.99
CA PHE A 153 -8.50 12.73 -6.82
C PHE A 153 -7.28 13.62 -7.02
N LYS A 154 -7.37 14.63 -7.90
CA LYS A 154 -6.27 15.55 -8.20
C LYS A 154 -5.73 16.26 -6.94
N ALA A 155 -6.61 16.67 -6.00
CA ALA A 155 -6.22 17.26 -4.72
C ALA A 155 -5.41 16.29 -3.83
N PHE A 156 -5.58 14.98 -4.02
CA PHE A 156 -4.95 13.92 -3.24
C PHE A 156 -3.79 13.23 -3.97
N LYS A 157 -3.18 13.92 -4.92
CA LYS A 157 -2.07 13.43 -5.72
C LYS A 157 -0.82 14.28 -5.48
N ALA A 158 0.31 13.64 -5.17
CA ALA A 158 1.59 14.33 -5.15
C ALA A 158 2.15 14.53 -6.57
N SER A 159 3.01 15.53 -6.75
CA SER A 159 3.75 15.77 -7.98
C SER A 159 4.72 14.62 -8.31
N GLY A 160 5.16 14.51 -9.55
CA GLY A 160 6.14 13.49 -9.98
C GLY A 160 5.52 12.13 -10.37
N THR A 161 4.23 12.07 -10.67
CA THR A 161 3.57 10.84 -11.13
C THR A 161 3.38 10.80 -12.65
N SER A 162 3.58 9.59 -13.22
CA SER A 162 3.32 9.29 -14.63
C SER A 162 1.86 8.91 -14.95
N SER A 163 0.94 8.99 -13.97
CA SER A 163 -0.46 8.62 -14.19
C SER A 163 -1.14 9.59 -15.14
N LYS A 164 -1.70 9.05 -16.23
CA LYS A 164 -2.42 9.83 -17.27
C LYS A 164 -3.76 10.39 -16.78
N SER A 165 -4.40 9.74 -15.78
CA SER A 165 -5.68 10.16 -15.20
C SER A 165 -5.58 10.18 -13.69
N SER A 166 -6.23 11.16 -13.05
CA SER A 166 -6.42 11.27 -11.60
C SER A 166 -7.76 10.71 -11.11
N VAL A 167 -8.62 10.29 -12.03
CA VAL A 167 -9.90 9.66 -11.67
C VAL A 167 -9.66 8.25 -11.10
N ARG A 168 -10.23 8.00 -9.92
CA ARG A 168 -10.21 6.68 -9.25
C ARG A 168 -11.58 6.40 -8.64
N THR A 169 -11.86 5.11 -8.45
CA THR A 169 -13.05 4.67 -7.73
C THR A 169 -12.65 4.07 -6.40
N ILE A 170 -13.13 4.63 -5.31
CA ILE A 170 -13.05 4.04 -3.97
C ILE A 170 -14.34 3.30 -3.71
N TYR A 171 -14.23 1.98 -3.52
CA TYR A 171 -15.39 1.08 -3.30
C TYR A 171 -15.81 1.02 -1.84
N ASP A 172 -14.85 1.15 -0.91
CA ASP A 172 -15.08 1.14 0.53
C ASP A 172 -14.06 2.02 1.23
N ALA A 173 -14.51 2.75 2.24
CA ALA A 173 -13.68 3.61 3.06
C ALA A 173 -14.22 3.59 4.49
N LYS A 174 -13.39 3.17 5.45
CA LYS A 174 -13.81 3.04 6.84
C LYS A 174 -12.72 3.44 7.81
N ILE A 175 -13.16 3.87 8.98
CA ILE A 175 -12.29 4.15 10.13
C ILE A 175 -12.83 3.37 11.33
N TYR A 176 -11.93 2.70 12.02
CA TYR A 176 -12.22 2.07 13.30
C TYR A 176 -11.08 2.31 14.28
N GLN A 177 -11.38 2.18 15.56
CA GLN A 177 -10.43 2.40 16.64
C GLN A 177 -10.35 1.15 17.52
N ASN A 178 -9.14 0.82 17.96
CA ASN A 178 -8.89 -0.20 18.97
C ASN A 178 -7.84 0.33 19.97
N GLY A 179 -8.28 0.64 21.17
CA GLY A 179 -7.46 1.38 22.15
C GLY A 179 -7.04 2.74 21.57
N ASP A 180 -5.75 3.02 21.65
CA ASP A 180 -5.17 4.25 21.10
C ASP A 180 -4.87 4.19 19.61
N LYS A 181 -5.15 3.07 18.94
CA LYS A 181 -4.86 2.91 17.52
C LYS A 181 -6.10 3.21 16.67
N ILE A 182 -5.92 4.12 15.72
CA ILE A 182 -6.93 4.46 14.70
C ILE A 182 -6.47 3.85 13.37
N TYR A 183 -7.38 3.11 12.74
CA TYR A 183 -7.17 2.45 11.46
C TYR A 183 -8.04 3.12 10.40
N ILE A 184 -7.41 3.57 9.32
CA ILE A 184 -8.09 4.11 8.13
C ILE A 184 -7.90 3.09 7.02
N GLU A 185 -8.98 2.49 6.53
CA GLU A 185 -8.93 1.55 5.41
C GLU A 185 -9.63 2.10 4.19
N LEU A 186 -8.99 1.98 3.04
CA LEU A 186 -9.50 2.39 1.74
C LEU A 186 -9.35 1.24 0.76
N THR A 187 -10.46 0.86 0.10
CA THR A 187 -10.47 -0.13 -0.98
C THR A 187 -10.88 0.55 -2.28
N GLY A 188 -10.07 0.43 -3.33
CA GLY A 188 -10.35 1.08 -4.62
C GLY A 188 -9.77 0.31 -5.81
N ASN A 189 -10.09 0.77 -7.03
CA ASN A 189 -9.55 0.23 -8.29
C ASN A 189 -8.06 0.53 -8.48
N GLY A 190 -7.54 1.52 -7.76
CA GLY A 190 -6.14 1.96 -7.79
C GLY A 190 -5.97 3.25 -7.01
N PHE A 191 -4.72 3.59 -6.73
CA PHE A 191 -4.38 4.77 -5.96
C PHE A 191 -3.29 5.58 -6.68
N LEU A 192 -3.36 6.89 -6.56
CA LEU A 192 -2.35 7.82 -7.07
C LEU A 192 -1.14 7.87 -6.14
N TYR A 193 -0.07 8.45 -6.61
CA TYR A 193 1.13 8.65 -5.81
C TYR A 193 0.83 9.43 -4.53
N ASN A 194 1.16 8.86 -3.38
CA ASN A 194 0.87 9.35 -2.03
C ASN A 194 -0.61 9.52 -1.68
N MET A 195 -1.56 9.09 -2.51
CA MET A 195 -3.00 9.36 -2.33
C MET A 195 -3.51 8.95 -0.95
N VAL A 196 -3.27 7.73 -0.51
CA VAL A 196 -3.76 7.24 0.80
C VAL A 196 -3.15 8.04 1.96
N ARG A 197 -1.89 8.41 1.87
CA ARG A 197 -1.18 9.21 2.89
C ARG A 197 -1.71 10.65 2.96
N ILE A 198 -2.12 11.23 1.83
CA ILE A 198 -2.73 12.56 1.76
C ILE A 198 -4.15 12.50 2.31
N ILE A 199 -4.94 11.48 1.94
CA ILE A 199 -6.28 11.26 2.51
C ILE A 199 -6.19 11.09 4.03
N ALA A 200 -5.28 10.25 4.52
CA ALA A 200 -5.06 10.07 5.96
C ALA A 200 -4.68 11.39 6.65
N GLY A 201 -3.81 12.20 6.04
CA GLY A 201 -3.47 13.52 6.57
C GLY A 201 -4.64 14.50 6.60
N THR A 202 -5.50 14.47 5.58
CA THR A 202 -6.71 15.31 5.56
C THR A 202 -7.70 14.87 6.63
N LEU A 203 -7.87 13.57 6.81
CA LEU A 203 -8.71 13.02 7.89
C LEU A 203 -8.16 13.38 9.29
N VAL A 204 -6.84 13.47 9.44
CA VAL A 204 -6.22 13.96 10.69
C VAL A 204 -6.57 15.43 10.93
N GLU A 205 -6.53 16.29 9.91
CA GLU A 205 -6.95 17.69 10.06
C GLU A 205 -8.45 17.80 10.43
N VAL A 206 -9.30 16.89 9.94
CA VAL A 206 -10.70 16.76 10.39
C VAL A 206 -10.77 16.32 11.86
N GLY A 207 -9.98 15.34 12.24
CA GLY A 207 -9.90 14.86 13.63
C GLY A 207 -9.40 15.92 14.61
N LEU A 208 -8.54 16.82 14.16
CA LEU A 208 -8.06 18.00 14.88
C LEU A 208 -9.06 19.17 14.85
N GLU A 209 -10.24 18.98 14.21
CA GLU A 209 -11.31 19.97 14.08
C GLU A 209 -10.92 21.25 13.31
N LYS A 210 -9.90 21.16 12.45
CA LYS A 210 -9.45 22.24 11.56
C LYS A 210 -10.20 22.26 10.23
N ILE A 211 -10.77 21.12 9.83
CA ILE A 211 -11.56 20.95 8.61
C ILE A 211 -12.86 20.26 9.04
N GLU A 212 -14.00 20.83 8.68
CA GLU A 212 -15.28 20.16 8.91
C GLU A 212 -15.45 18.98 7.93
N PRO A 213 -16.11 17.86 8.33
CA PRO A 213 -16.24 16.67 7.51
C PRO A 213 -16.81 16.94 6.11
N GLU A 214 -17.76 17.83 5.98
CA GLU A 214 -18.46 18.18 4.72
C GLU A 214 -17.54 18.89 3.72
N LYS A 215 -16.48 19.53 4.19
CA LYS A 215 -15.47 20.19 3.34
C LYS A 215 -14.69 19.22 2.45
N ILE A 216 -14.69 17.92 2.78
CA ILE A 216 -14.01 16.90 1.94
C ILE A 216 -14.60 16.90 0.53
N GLU A 217 -15.91 17.05 0.38
CA GLU A 217 -16.59 17.10 -0.92
C GLU A 217 -16.10 18.30 -1.75
N GLU A 218 -15.99 19.47 -1.13
CA GLU A 218 -15.48 20.68 -1.77
C GLU A 218 -13.99 20.50 -2.20
N ILE A 219 -13.15 19.94 -1.32
CA ILE A 219 -11.73 19.68 -1.62
C ILE A 219 -11.60 18.76 -2.83
N ILE A 220 -12.40 17.70 -2.92
CA ILE A 220 -12.43 16.78 -4.07
C ILE A 220 -12.84 17.56 -5.33
N LYS A 221 -13.92 18.35 -5.26
CA LYS A 221 -14.48 19.09 -6.40
C LYS A 221 -13.52 20.18 -6.92
N GLU A 222 -12.86 20.90 -6.04
CA GLU A 222 -11.90 21.94 -6.42
C GLU A 222 -10.59 21.37 -7.00
N GLY A 223 -10.18 20.18 -6.58
CA GLY A 223 -8.99 19.51 -7.06
C GLY A 223 -7.66 20.20 -6.74
N LYS A 224 -7.65 21.11 -5.77
CA LYS A 224 -6.47 21.89 -5.34
C LYS A 224 -5.74 21.16 -4.24
N ARG A 225 -4.43 20.85 -4.45
CA ARG A 225 -3.60 20.11 -3.49
C ARG A 225 -3.43 20.84 -2.16
N GLU A 226 -3.37 22.16 -2.19
CA GLU A 226 -3.20 23.02 -1.01
C GLU A 226 -4.38 22.95 -0.03
N ASN A 227 -5.57 22.56 -0.50
CA ASN A 227 -6.77 22.44 0.33
C ASN A 227 -6.83 21.08 1.04
N ALA A 228 -6.06 20.09 0.59
CA ALA A 228 -5.94 18.81 1.26
C ALA A 228 -4.86 18.85 2.35
N GLY A 229 -4.96 17.97 3.34
CA GLY A 229 -4.01 17.86 4.43
C GLY A 229 -2.59 17.46 3.99
N LYS A 230 -1.64 17.54 4.90
CA LYS A 230 -0.25 17.13 4.66
C LYS A 230 -0.15 15.64 4.32
N THR A 231 0.88 15.28 3.55
CA THR A 231 1.21 13.88 3.32
C THR A 231 1.78 13.26 4.60
N LEU A 232 1.09 12.30 5.20
CA LEU A 232 1.60 11.62 6.38
C LEU A 232 2.81 10.72 6.07
N PRO A 233 3.64 10.36 7.08
CA PRO A 233 4.79 9.47 6.93
C PRO A 233 4.42 8.11 6.34
N PRO A 234 5.34 7.40 5.66
CA PRO A 234 5.06 6.11 5.04
C PRO A 234 4.89 4.95 6.03
N ASN A 235 5.50 5.04 7.21
CA ASN A 235 5.56 3.98 8.22
C ASN A 235 4.21 3.57 8.81
N GLY A 236 3.15 4.36 8.62
CA GLY A 236 1.79 3.97 8.98
C GLY A 236 1.04 3.26 7.85
N LEU A 237 1.58 3.21 6.62
CA LEU A 237 0.88 2.72 5.45
C LEU A 237 1.19 1.27 5.11
N TYR A 238 0.13 0.48 4.87
CA TYR A 238 0.18 -0.93 4.49
C TYR A 238 -0.66 -1.21 3.26
N LEU A 239 -0.11 -1.90 2.27
CA LEU A 239 -0.90 -2.60 1.28
C LEU A 239 -1.40 -3.92 1.91
N VAL A 240 -2.70 -3.99 2.22
CA VAL A 240 -3.28 -5.10 2.98
C VAL A 240 -3.64 -6.26 2.08
N ASP A 241 -4.29 -5.96 0.95
CA ASP A 241 -4.86 -6.99 0.08
C ASP A 241 -4.96 -6.52 -1.38
N VAL A 242 -4.90 -7.49 -2.29
CA VAL A 242 -5.06 -7.29 -3.74
C VAL A 242 -6.00 -8.38 -4.28
N LYS A 243 -7.10 -7.97 -4.90
CA LYS A 243 -8.12 -8.89 -5.44
C LYS A 243 -8.18 -8.83 -6.96
N TYR A 244 -8.48 -10.01 -7.54
CA TYR A 244 -8.54 -10.27 -8.98
C TYR A 244 -9.94 -10.67 -9.46
N GLU A 245 -10.84 -10.87 -8.51
CA GLU A 245 -12.26 -11.20 -8.72
C GLU A 245 -13.17 -10.06 -8.29
#